data_18baa5c73dc2b57f610dc0130d400405
#
_entry.id   18baa5c73dc2b57f610dc0130d400405
#
_cell.length_a   1.000
_cell.length_b   1.000
_cell.length_c   1.000
_cell.angle_alpha   90.00
_cell.angle_beta   90.00
_cell.angle_gamma   90.00
#
_symmetry.space_group_name_H-M   'P 1'
#
loop_
_entity.id
_entity.type
_entity.pdbx_description
1 polymer ?
#
loop_
_entity_poly.entity_id
_entity_poly.type
_entity_poly.pdbx_seq_one_letter_code
_entity_poly.pdbx_strand_id
1 'polypeptide(L)'
;MQQRIRDYCRRTGQTVPQTVGETVRCVIDSLALCYRYTAENLSALTGIKPDGINIVGGGCQNGLLSQITADASGLPVTAGPIEATSVGNILSQLISDGEVSGIKEARQLVAESFEMQKYEPGKISESSDADASYEKFTKLLLSDK
;
A
#
# COMPACT_ATOMS: atom_id res chain seq x y z
N MET A 1 12.47 -14.06 11.76
CA MET A 1 12.21 -12.84 10.95
C MET A 1 12.97 -11.62 11.49
N GLN A 2 12.80 -11.22 12.76
CA GLN A 2 13.49 -10.06 13.35
C GLN A 2 15.02 -10.04 13.16
N GLN A 3 15.68 -11.17 13.45
CA GLN A 3 17.16 -11.24 13.29
C GLN A 3 17.59 -10.99 11.85
N ARG A 4 16.88 -11.52 10.86
CA ARG A 4 17.21 -11.29 9.44
C ARG A 4 17.08 -9.82 9.04
N ILE A 5 16.09 -9.09 9.58
CA ILE A 5 15.93 -7.64 9.33
C ILE A 5 17.09 -6.89 9.96
N ARG A 6 17.46 -7.19 11.21
CA ARG A 6 18.58 -6.57 11.90
C ARG A 6 19.92 -6.80 11.17
N ASP A 7 20.15 -8.02 10.70
CA ASP A 7 21.36 -8.37 9.97
C ASP A 7 21.42 -7.67 8.61
N TYR A 8 20.28 -7.55 7.93
CA TYR A 8 20.19 -6.77 6.69
C TYR A 8 20.49 -5.30 6.94
N CYS A 9 19.88 -4.69 7.94
CA CYS A 9 20.15 -3.28 8.32
C CYS A 9 21.64 -3.05 8.64
N ARG A 10 22.30 -3.96 9.38
CA ARG A 10 23.73 -3.86 9.65
C ARG A 10 24.55 -3.93 8.38
N ARG A 11 24.29 -4.89 7.51
CA ARG A 11 25.02 -5.11 6.26
C ARG A 11 24.91 -3.92 5.32
N THR A 12 23.80 -3.23 5.33
CA THR A 12 23.49 -2.11 4.43
C THR A 12 23.71 -0.74 5.08
N GLY A 13 24.27 -0.68 6.30
CA GLY A 13 24.57 0.58 6.98
C GLY A 13 23.34 1.38 7.42
N GLN A 14 22.20 0.71 7.59
CA GLN A 14 20.96 1.32 8.08
C GLN A 14 20.88 1.28 9.61
N THR A 15 20.01 2.11 10.18
CA THR A 15 19.66 2.04 11.61
C THR A 15 19.08 0.68 11.94
N VAL A 16 19.69 -0.02 12.92
CA VAL A 16 19.26 -1.36 13.32
C VAL A 16 18.14 -1.28 14.34
N PRO A 17 16.94 -1.82 14.07
CA PRO A 17 15.84 -1.79 15.02
C PRO A 17 16.17 -2.62 16.27
N GLN A 18 16.00 -2.04 17.46
CA GLN A 18 16.36 -2.66 18.74
C GLN A 18 15.14 -3.34 19.39
N THR A 19 13.97 -2.76 19.25
CA THR A 19 12.71 -3.24 19.84
C THR A 19 11.83 -3.96 18.80
N VAL A 20 10.80 -4.67 19.30
CA VAL A 20 9.78 -5.26 18.42
C VAL A 20 9.02 -4.18 17.66
N GLY A 21 8.66 -3.08 18.34
CA GLY A 21 7.97 -1.95 17.73
C GLY A 21 8.76 -1.33 16.58
N GLU A 22 10.05 -1.05 16.78
CA GLU A 22 10.94 -0.54 15.73
C GLU A 22 11.06 -1.52 14.55
N THR A 23 11.10 -2.83 14.83
CA THR A 23 11.13 -3.83 13.76
C THR A 23 9.84 -3.82 12.95
N VAL A 24 8.67 -3.73 13.61
CA VAL A 24 7.37 -3.64 12.94
C VAL A 24 7.27 -2.35 12.14
N ARG A 25 7.71 -1.22 12.71
CA ARG A 25 7.72 0.07 12.01
C ARG A 25 8.61 0.00 10.75
N CYS A 26 9.79 -0.57 10.85
CA CYS A 26 10.69 -0.77 9.69
C CYS A 26 10.02 -1.59 8.57
N VAL A 27 9.23 -2.61 8.91
CA VAL A 27 8.48 -3.40 7.92
C VAL A 27 7.38 -2.57 7.27
N ILE A 28 6.60 -1.81 8.07
CA ILE A 28 5.51 -0.97 7.57
C ILE A 28 6.05 0.12 6.64
N ASP A 29 7.12 0.83 7.04
CA ASP A 29 7.74 1.86 6.22
C ASP A 29 8.26 1.27 4.89
N SER A 30 8.91 0.10 4.94
CA SER A 30 9.40 -0.59 3.74
C SER A 30 8.28 -1.00 2.80
N LEU A 31 7.13 -1.46 3.32
CA LEU A 31 5.96 -1.79 2.51
C LEU A 31 5.36 -0.56 1.84
N ALA A 32 5.22 0.54 2.56
CA ALA A 32 4.70 1.80 2.01
C ALA A 32 5.59 2.33 0.88
N LEU A 33 6.92 2.31 1.06
CA LEU A 33 7.88 2.68 0.01
C LEU A 33 7.83 1.73 -1.19
N CYS A 34 7.60 0.43 -0.96
CA CYS A 34 7.40 -0.54 -2.04
C CYS A 34 6.13 -0.26 -2.84
N TYR A 35 5.04 0.17 -2.19
CA TYR A 35 3.81 0.57 -2.88
C TYR A 35 4.03 1.83 -3.72
N ARG A 36 4.74 2.85 -3.21
CA ARG A 36 5.15 4.01 -3.99
C ARG A 36 5.96 3.59 -5.22
N TYR A 37 6.99 2.79 -5.04
CA TYR A 37 7.83 2.28 -6.13
C TYR A 37 7.01 1.55 -7.20
N THR A 38 6.05 0.73 -6.78
CA THR A 38 5.18 0.00 -7.69
C THR A 38 4.27 0.95 -8.47
N ALA A 39 3.67 1.94 -7.81
CA ALA A 39 2.80 2.92 -8.44
C ALA A 39 3.56 3.78 -9.48
N GLU A 40 4.79 4.22 -9.16
CA GLU A 40 5.65 4.97 -10.09
C GLU A 40 6.05 4.12 -11.30
N ASN A 41 6.44 2.85 -11.10
CA ASN A 41 6.78 1.95 -12.20
C ASN A 41 5.56 1.66 -13.10
N LEU A 42 4.39 1.42 -12.53
CA LEU A 42 3.16 1.25 -13.31
C LEU A 42 2.84 2.51 -14.13
N SER A 43 2.99 3.68 -13.54
CA SER A 43 2.82 4.95 -14.25
C SER A 43 3.81 5.09 -15.42
N ALA A 44 5.07 4.74 -15.20
CA ALA A 44 6.11 4.80 -16.24
C ALA A 44 5.84 3.80 -17.38
N LEU A 45 5.36 2.60 -17.07
CA LEU A 45 5.08 1.55 -18.05
C LEU A 45 3.80 1.81 -18.86
N THR A 46 2.78 2.36 -18.23
CA THR A 46 1.46 2.55 -18.86
C THR A 46 1.25 3.95 -19.42
N GLY A 47 2.05 4.92 -19.00
CA GLY A 47 1.82 6.35 -19.28
C GLY A 47 0.63 6.96 -18.52
N ILE A 48 -0.02 6.19 -17.62
CA ILE A 48 -1.19 6.60 -16.86
C ILE A 48 -0.76 6.87 -15.41
N LYS A 49 -0.97 8.09 -14.93
CA LYS A 49 -0.76 8.41 -13.52
C LYS A 49 -1.92 7.85 -12.69
N PRO A 50 -1.64 7.06 -11.63
CA PRO A 50 -2.68 6.63 -10.71
C PRO A 50 -3.25 7.84 -9.95
N ASP A 51 -4.53 7.84 -9.72
CA ASP A 51 -5.27 8.84 -8.93
C ASP A 51 -5.41 8.43 -7.45
N GLY A 52 -5.03 7.20 -7.10
CA GLY A 52 -5.05 6.69 -5.73
C GLY A 52 -4.56 5.25 -5.65
N ILE A 53 -4.43 4.77 -4.41
CA ILE A 53 -4.06 3.40 -4.09
C ILE A 53 -5.21 2.74 -3.32
N ASN A 54 -5.66 1.57 -3.76
CA ASN A 54 -6.64 0.78 -3.04
C ASN A 54 -5.95 -0.37 -2.30
N ILE A 55 -6.06 -0.40 -0.97
CA ILE A 55 -5.58 -1.49 -0.12
C ILE A 55 -6.79 -2.34 0.27
N VAL A 56 -6.81 -3.59 -0.16
CA VAL A 56 -7.91 -4.53 0.07
C VAL A 56 -7.46 -5.76 0.83
N GLY A 57 -8.41 -6.55 1.33
CA GLY A 57 -8.11 -7.75 2.13
C GLY A 57 -7.63 -7.38 3.54
N GLY A 58 -7.03 -8.32 4.27
CA GLY A 58 -6.61 -8.13 5.66
C GLY A 58 -5.67 -6.96 5.90
N GLY A 59 -4.88 -6.56 4.89
CA GLY A 59 -3.96 -5.42 4.98
C GLY A 59 -4.64 -4.07 5.20
N CYS A 60 -5.88 -3.93 4.73
CA CYS A 60 -6.65 -2.68 4.88
C CYS A 60 -7.01 -2.35 6.35
N GLN A 61 -6.93 -3.32 7.26
CA GLN A 61 -7.16 -3.11 8.69
C GLN A 61 -6.00 -2.38 9.39
N ASN A 62 -4.85 -2.29 8.76
CA ASN A 62 -3.70 -1.57 9.31
C ASN A 62 -3.74 -0.10 8.90
N GLY A 63 -4.42 0.74 9.71
CA GLY A 63 -4.54 2.17 9.45
C GLY A 63 -3.19 2.91 9.40
N LEU A 64 -2.19 2.46 10.17
CA LEU A 64 -0.85 3.04 10.12
C LEU A 64 -0.17 2.77 8.77
N LEU A 65 -0.26 1.55 8.24
CA LEU A 65 0.26 1.22 6.91
C LEU A 65 -0.43 2.07 5.84
N SER A 66 -1.76 2.18 5.91
CA SER A 66 -2.55 2.97 4.94
C SER A 66 -2.16 4.45 4.96
N GLN A 67 -1.99 5.05 6.15
CA GLN A 67 -1.59 6.44 6.26
C GLN A 67 -0.14 6.67 5.78
N ILE A 68 0.81 5.83 6.20
CA ILE A 68 2.20 5.96 5.74
C ILE A 68 2.30 5.73 4.22
N THR A 69 1.46 4.86 3.66
CA THR A 69 1.39 4.67 2.19
C THR A 69 0.92 5.94 1.49
N ALA A 70 -0.12 6.60 2.01
CA ALA A 70 -0.59 7.86 1.46
C ALA A 70 0.50 8.94 1.53
N ASP A 71 1.14 9.09 2.69
CA ASP A 71 2.19 10.09 2.90
C ASP A 71 3.44 9.82 2.02
N ALA A 72 3.86 8.57 1.92
CA ALA A 72 5.02 8.20 1.11
C ALA A 72 4.79 8.31 -0.39
N SER A 73 3.60 7.98 -0.87
CA SER A 73 3.27 7.99 -2.31
C SER A 73 2.77 9.35 -2.82
N GLY A 74 2.31 10.21 -1.92
CA GLY A 74 1.61 11.44 -2.29
C GLY A 74 0.22 11.21 -2.92
N LEU A 75 -0.31 9.99 -2.82
CA LEU A 75 -1.59 9.58 -3.39
C LEU A 75 -2.59 9.26 -2.27
N PRO A 76 -3.89 9.57 -2.46
CA PRO A 76 -4.91 9.12 -1.53
C PRO A 76 -4.99 7.60 -1.49
N VAL A 77 -5.20 7.04 -0.30
CA VAL A 77 -5.36 5.60 -0.09
C VAL A 77 -6.79 5.31 0.36
N THR A 78 -7.43 4.36 -0.31
CA THR A 78 -8.72 3.81 0.09
C THR A 78 -8.52 2.40 0.63
N ALA A 79 -8.91 2.15 1.88
CA ALA A 79 -8.74 0.87 2.56
C ALA A 79 -10.09 0.15 2.71
N GLY A 80 -10.19 -1.05 2.18
CA GLY A 80 -11.38 -1.93 2.16
C GLY A 80 -11.82 -2.34 0.76
N PRO A 81 -12.73 -3.31 0.67
CA PRO A 81 -13.24 -4.15 1.74
C PRO A 81 -12.23 -5.21 2.22
N ILE A 82 -12.44 -5.73 3.44
CA ILE A 82 -11.58 -6.76 4.03
C ILE A 82 -11.69 -8.06 3.24
N GLU A 83 -12.91 -8.46 2.91
CA GLU A 83 -13.22 -9.71 2.19
C GLU A 83 -13.31 -9.50 0.66
N ALA A 84 -12.39 -8.70 0.09
CA ALA A 84 -12.43 -8.31 -1.33
C ALA A 84 -12.44 -9.49 -2.29
N THR A 85 -11.74 -10.58 -1.97
CA THR A 85 -11.70 -11.79 -2.81
C THR A 85 -13.06 -12.47 -2.88
N SER A 86 -13.71 -12.66 -1.72
CA SER A 86 -15.04 -13.26 -1.65
C SER A 86 -16.09 -12.39 -2.34
N VAL A 87 -16.03 -11.09 -2.10
CA VAL A 87 -16.91 -10.10 -2.75
C VAL A 87 -16.72 -10.12 -4.26
N GLY A 88 -15.48 -10.11 -4.74
CA GLY A 88 -15.17 -10.18 -6.18
C GLY A 88 -15.70 -11.46 -6.83
N ASN A 89 -15.62 -12.60 -6.14
CA ASN A 89 -16.15 -13.86 -6.63
C ASN A 89 -17.68 -13.84 -6.76
N ILE A 90 -18.38 -13.32 -5.75
CA ILE A 90 -19.84 -13.15 -5.77
C ILE A 90 -20.26 -12.22 -6.92
N LEU A 91 -19.60 -11.07 -7.06
CA LEU A 91 -19.89 -10.11 -8.12
C LEU A 91 -19.68 -10.68 -9.51
N SER A 92 -18.66 -11.53 -9.69
CA SER A 92 -18.42 -12.20 -10.97
C SER A 92 -19.57 -13.13 -11.33
N GLN A 93 -20.17 -13.83 -10.36
CA GLN A 93 -21.35 -14.67 -10.57
C GLN A 93 -22.57 -13.83 -10.89
N LEU A 94 -22.84 -12.75 -10.13
CA LEU A 94 -23.95 -11.85 -10.41
C LEU A 94 -23.88 -11.20 -11.79
N ILE A 95 -22.68 -10.87 -12.27
CA ILE A 95 -22.47 -10.38 -13.65
C ILE A 95 -22.79 -11.50 -14.66
N SER A 96 -22.35 -12.73 -14.38
CA SER A 96 -22.61 -13.88 -15.26
C SER A 96 -24.09 -14.21 -15.38
N ASP A 97 -24.81 -14.06 -14.27
CA ASP A 97 -26.27 -14.34 -14.20
C ASP A 97 -27.11 -13.17 -14.74
N GLY A 98 -26.46 -12.03 -15.08
CA GLY A 98 -27.15 -10.85 -15.62
C GLY A 98 -27.82 -9.96 -14.59
N GLU A 99 -27.63 -10.23 -13.29
CA GLU A 99 -28.17 -9.42 -12.18
C GLU A 99 -27.42 -8.10 -12.01
N VAL A 100 -26.16 -8.05 -12.42
CA VAL A 100 -25.29 -6.86 -12.45
C VAL A 100 -24.76 -6.67 -13.87
N SER A 101 -24.95 -5.47 -14.44
CA SER A 101 -24.68 -5.19 -15.85
C SER A 101 -23.18 -5.21 -16.23
N GLY A 102 -22.28 -5.19 -15.24
CA GLY A 102 -20.83 -5.23 -15.45
C GLY A 102 -20.01 -4.63 -14.33
N ILE A 103 -18.70 -4.49 -14.58
CA ILE A 103 -17.71 -4.08 -13.57
C ILE A 103 -18.02 -2.69 -12.97
N LYS A 104 -18.58 -1.76 -13.75
CA LYS A 104 -18.88 -0.42 -13.27
C LYS A 104 -19.96 -0.44 -12.18
N GLU A 105 -21.04 -1.14 -12.43
CA GLU A 105 -22.14 -1.32 -11.46
C GLU A 105 -21.68 -2.15 -10.25
N ALA A 106 -20.89 -3.21 -10.48
CA ALA A 106 -20.30 -4.00 -9.41
C ALA A 106 -19.45 -3.15 -8.45
N ARG A 107 -18.62 -2.25 -8.97
CA ARG A 107 -17.82 -1.32 -8.15
C ARG A 107 -18.70 -0.34 -7.36
N GLN A 108 -19.77 0.15 -7.95
CA GLN A 108 -20.72 0.99 -7.26
C GLN A 108 -21.41 0.25 -6.11
N LEU A 109 -21.86 -0.97 -6.37
CA LEU A 109 -22.47 -1.84 -5.37
C LEU A 109 -21.53 -2.09 -4.18
N VAL A 110 -20.25 -2.34 -4.44
CA VAL A 110 -19.24 -2.47 -3.38
C VAL A 110 -19.12 -1.17 -2.57
N ALA A 111 -19.02 -0.03 -3.24
CA ALA A 111 -18.87 1.26 -2.57
C ALA A 111 -20.08 1.63 -1.69
N GLU A 112 -21.28 1.19 -2.06
CA GLU A 112 -22.51 1.39 -1.31
C GLU A 112 -22.72 0.37 -0.18
N SER A 113 -22.14 -0.84 -0.34
CA SER A 113 -22.34 -1.96 0.61
C SER A 113 -21.28 -2.03 1.71
N PHE A 114 -20.11 -1.46 1.51
CA PHE A 114 -18.98 -1.56 2.44
C PHE A 114 -18.47 -0.18 2.85
N GLU A 115 -18.21 -0.01 4.14
CA GLU A 115 -17.53 1.17 4.64
C GLU A 115 -16.06 1.15 4.25
N MET A 116 -15.62 2.14 3.49
CA MET A 116 -14.24 2.32 3.06
C MET A 116 -13.58 3.43 3.87
N GLN A 117 -12.40 3.18 4.41
CA GLN A 117 -11.61 4.22 5.06
C GLN A 117 -10.71 4.93 4.05
N LYS A 118 -10.66 6.27 4.13
CA LYS A 118 -9.83 7.10 3.26
C LYS A 118 -8.71 7.75 4.05
N TYR A 119 -7.52 7.73 3.47
CA TYR A 119 -6.32 8.33 4.03
C TYR A 119 -5.74 9.31 3.01
N GLU A 120 -5.64 10.56 3.42
CA GLU A 120 -5.07 11.62 2.58
C GLU A 120 -3.59 11.83 2.94
N PRO A 121 -2.75 12.19 1.95
CA PRO A 121 -1.34 12.53 2.17
C PRO A 121 -1.17 13.72 3.11
N GLY A 122 -0.04 13.76 3.84
CA GLY A 122 0.37 14.91 4.65
C GLY A 122 -0.20 14.96 6.07
N LYS A 123 -0.78 13.88 6.57
CA LYS A 123 -1.29 13.82 7.94
C LYS A 123 -0.23 13.45 8.98
N ILE A 124 0.84 12.77 8.58
CA ILE A 124 2.01 12.53 9.44
C ILE A 124 3.07 13.56 9.04
N SER A 125 3.34 14.53 9.92
CA SER A 125 4.10 15.76 9.64
C SER A 125 5.62 15.61 9.42
N GLU A 126 6.12 14.42 9.16
CA GLU A 126 7.54 14.16 8.89
C GLU A 126 7.84 13.93 7.39
N SER A 127 6.99 14.48 6.51
CA SER A 127 7.10 14.28 5.06
C SER A 127 8.33 14.92 4.39
N SER A 128 9.07 15.81 5.08
CA SER A 128 10.34 16.33 4.56
C SER A 128 11.42 15.24 4.40
N ASP A 129 11.23 14.08 4.99
CA ASP A 129 12.15 12.93 4.95
C ASP A 129 11.66 11.79 4.02
N ALA A 130 10.44 11.89 3.49
CA ALA A 130 9.84 10.82 2.68
C ALA A 130 10.60 10.59 1.36
N ASP A 131 11.02 11.66 0.69
CA ASP A 131 11.77 11.55 -0.56
C ASP A 131 13.20 11.06 -0.32
N ALA A 132 13.87 11.54 0.72
CA ALA A 132 15.20 11.06 1.11
C ALA A 132 15.16 9.56 1.52
N SER A 133 14.10 9.15 2.21
CA SER A 133 13.87 7.74 2.58
C SER A 133 13.59 6.89 1.35
N TYR A 134 12.84 7.40 0.40
CA TYR A 134 12.54 6.73 -0.86
C TYR A 134 13.78 6.58 -1.75
N GLU A 135 14.62 7.61 -1.84
CA GLU A 135 15.89 7.50 -2.56
C GLU A 135 16.81 6.42 -1.96
N LYS A 136 16.90 6.35 -0.63
CA LYS A 136 17.66 5.28 0.05
C LYS A 136 17.09 3.91 -0.25
N PHE A 137 15.76 3.78 -0.18
CA PHE A 137 15.04 2.54 -0.48
C PHE A 137 15.33 2.05 -1.92
N THR A 138 15.20 2.93 -2.91
CA THR A 138 15.44 2.58 -4.31
C THR A 138 16.90 2.18 -4.58
N LYS A 139 17.86 2.87 -3.96
CA LYS A 139 19.28 2.49 -4.04
C LYS A 139 19.51 1.09 -3.48
N LEU A 140 18.93 0.76 -2.32
CA LEU A 140 19.04 -0.58 -1.72
C LEU A 140 18.40 -1.65 -2.59
N LEU A 141 17.22 -1.40 -3.13
CA LEU A 141 16.49 -2.32 -3.99
C LEU A 141 17.27 -2.66 -5.28
N LEU A 142 18.02 -1.69 -5.82
CA LEU A 142 18.81 -1.87 -7.03
C LEU A 142 20.19 -2.49 -6.74
N SER A 143 20.73 -2.35 -5.53
CA SER A 143 22.04 -2.91 -5.16
C SER A 143 22.00 -4.40 -4.80
N ASP A 144 20.83 -4.97 -4.51
CA ASP A 144 20.65 -6.39 -4.16
C ASP A 144 20.34 -7.27 -5.41
N LYS A 145 20.44 -6.70 -6.62
CA LYS A 145 20.38 -7.42 -7.90
C LYS A 145 21.78 -7.71 -8.41
#